data_e6dbd7185252a431355984a845fdc10f
#
_entry.id   e6dbd7185252a431355984a845fdc10f
#
_cell.length_a   1.000
_cell.length_b   1.000
_cell.length_c   1.000
_cell.angle_alpha   90.00
_cell.angle_beta   90.00
_cell.angle_gamma   90.00
#
_symmetry.space_group_name_H-M   'P 1'
#
loop_
_entity.id
_entity.type
_entity.pdbx_description
1 polymer ?
#
loop_
_entity_poly.entity_id
_entity_poly.type
_entity_poly.pdbx_seq_one_letter_code
_entity_poly.pdbx_strand_id
1 'polypeptide(L)'
;MFLVKKLTKPQRGSIIKASVMIIKEKQMELTERFLKYVAVPTSSDDKSTTVPTAEKEFTLAKMLVEDMREIGIADAYVDDKCYVYGHIPATEGYENKKKIGFIAHIDTSPDFADSPIKPQIIKNYDGGDVVLGDSGRVLEVAAFPHLKKLAGRTLITTDGNTLLGADDKSGVSEILYAAEKIIKSGIPHGRISIAFTPDEECGTSADNFDLSAFDAELAYTVDGGTEGEVVYENFNACSASFEVNGFNIHPGEAKNRMINASLVAMEINSLLPGTETPRDTEGYEGFFHLCEMSGNVEHASLFYIVRDHSAQRFDSRKDTLCHIEKYINEKYGEGTAVLTLRDSYRNMEEIIKDRFEVVEVANRAIKLAGLEPDHNPIRGGTDGARLSFMGLPTPNLGTGGYAFHGPYEHITAEGMEKSAEIIENIIKLWAE
;
A
#
# COMPACT_ATOMS: atom_id res chain seq x y z
N MET A 1 -35.33 77.81 23.63
CA MET A 1 -36.58 77.11 23.37
C MET A 1 -36.35 75.63 23.49
N PHE A 2 -36.57 75.09 24.68
CA PHE A 2 -36.26 73.70 25.03
C PHE A 2 -37.57 72.90 25.00
N LEU A 3 -37.60 71.83 24.29
CA LEU A 3 -38.67 70.83 24.34
C LEU A 3 -38.21 69.58 25.06
N VAL A 4 -38.79 69.41 26.23
CA VAL A 4 -38.66 68.21 27.08
C VAL A 4 -39.50 67.08 26.46
N LYS A 5 -38.93 65.95 26.10
CA LYS A 5 -39.67 64.74 25.81
C LYS A 5 -39.63 63.76 27.00
N LYS A 6 -40.83 63.38 27.37
CA LYS A 6 -41.16 62.45 28.46
C LYS A 6 -40.59 61.07 28.23
N LEU A 7 -40.01 60.49 29.27
CA LEU A 7 -39.69 59.09 29.42
C LEU A 7 -40.97 58.24 29.55
N THR A 8 -41.14 57.27 28.69
CA THR A 8 -42.11 56.19 28.86
C THR A 8 -41.35 54.90 29.16
N LYS A 9 -41.86 54.17 30.17
CA LYS A 9 -41.31 52.89 30.69
C LYS A 9 -41.28 51.80 29.63
N PRO A 10 -40.31 50.85 29.68
CA PRO A 10 -40.25 49.74 28.76
C PRO A 10 -41.27 48.66 29.08
N GLN A 11 -42.00 48.22 28.05
CA GLN A 11 -42.84 47.02 28.13
C GLN A 11 -41.98 45.75 28.16
N ARG A 12 -42.44 44.79 28.96
CA ARG A 12 -41.89 43.46 29.05
C ARG A 12 -42.07 42.66 27.77
N GLY A 13 -41.00 41.92 27.36
CA GLY A 13 -41.14 40.59 26.79
C GLY A 13 -41.08 40.48 25.29
N SER A 14 -39.90 40.31 24.74
CA SER A 14 -39.67 39.35 23.66
C SER A 14 -38.22 38.82 23.78
N ILE A 15 -38.09 37.62 24.29
CA ILE A 15 -36.86 36.85 24.19
C ILE A 15 -36.72 36.48 22.71
N ILE A 16 -35.87 37.19 22.02
CA ILE A 16 -35.42 36.76 20.67
C ILE A 16 -34.57 35.52 20.94
N LYS A 17 -35.15 34.33 20.74
CA LYS A 17 -34.38 33.11 20.52
C LYS A 17 -33.56 33.34 19.26
N ALA A 18 -32.28 33.65 19.43
CA ALA A 18 -31.30 33.49 18.36
C ALA A 18 -31.22 31.97 18.06
N SER A 19 -31.94 31.54 17.07
CA SER A 19 -31.72 30.24 16.46
C SER A 19 -30.33 30.28 15.83
N VAL A 20 -29.36 29.74 16.51
CA VAL A 20 -28.07 29.40 15.91
C VAL A 20 -28.40 28.34 14.86
N MET A 21 -28.50 28.74 13.62
CA MET A 21 -28.49 27.86 12.49
C MET A 21 -27.07 27.26 12.46
N ILE A 22 -26.91 26.09 13.05
CA ILE A 22 -25.73 25.25 12.82
C ILE A 22 -25.83 24.87 11.33
N ILE A 23 -25.08 25.57 10.50
CA ILE A 23 -24.81 25.11 9.14
C ILE A 23 -24.05 23.81 9.36
N LYS A 24 -24.71 22.67 9.19
CA LYS A 24 -24.00 21.39 9.07
C LYS A 24 -23.15 21.56 7.82
N GLU A 25 -21.85 21.71 7.99
CA GLU A 25 -20.93 21.61 6.88
C GLU A 25 -21.20 20.30 6.15
N LYS A 26 -21.41 20.38 4.86
CA LYS A 26 -21.66 19.21 4.03
C LYS A 26 -20.37 18.40 4.02
N GLN A 27 -20.44 17.13 4.37
CA GLN A 27 -19.32 16.19 4.22
C GLN A 27 -18.87 16.19 2.77
N MET A 28 -17.55 16.22 2.53
CA MET A 28 -16.99 16.06 1.20
C MET A 28 -17.30 14.64 0.68
N GLU A 29 -17.81 14.52 -0.53
CA GLU A 29 -18.06 13.22 -1.15
C GLU A 29 -16.73 12.46 -1.33
N LEU A 30 -16.74 11.15 -1.15
CA LEU A 30 -15.51 10.33 -1.18
C LEU A 30 -14.77 10.47 -2.51
N THR A 31 -15.49 10.43 -3.63
CA THR A 31 -14.89 10.61 -4.96
C THR A 31 -14.26 12.00 -5.13
N GLU A 32 -14.86 13.07 -4.56
CA GLU A 32 -14.29 14.42 -4.61
C GLU A 32 -12.97 14.47 -3.83
N ARG A 33 -12.90 13.80 -2.66
CA ARG A 33 -11.70 13.67 -1.85
C ARG A 33 -10.59 12.91 -2.58
N PHE A 34 -10.93 11.78 -3.16
CA PHE A 34 -10.01 10.98 -3.97
C PHE A 34 -9.43 11.79 -5.14
N LEU A 35 -10.27 12.46 -5.93
CA LEU A 35 -9.83 13.28 -7.05
C LEU A 35 -8.94 14.46 -6.63
N LYS A 36 -9.18 15.02 -5.43
CA LYS A 36 -8.33 16.06 -4.84
C LYS A 36 -6.91 15.52 -4.57
N TYR A 37 -6.77 14.30 -4.05
CA TYR A 37 -5.47 13.75 -3.67
C TYR A 37 -4.70 13.20 -4.86
N VAL A 38 -5.35 12.52 -5.81
CA VAL A 38 -4.65 12.04 -7.02
C VAL A 38 -4.12 13.17 -7.90
N ALA A 39 -4.68 14.37 -7.80
CA ALA A 39 -4.18 15.56 -8.51
C ALA A 39 -2.81 16.04 -8.02
N VAL A 40 -2.34 15.57 -6.85
CA VAL A 40 -1.03 15.92 -6.28
C VAL A 40 -0.01 14.86 -6.68
N PRO A 41 1.05 15.21 -7.43
CA PRO A 41 2.11 14.26 -7.79
C PRO A 41 2.94 13.87 -6.57
N THR A 42 3.13 12.56 -6.36
CA THR A 42 3.85 12.02 -5.20
C THR A 42 4.70 10.79 -5.52
N SER A 43 5.02 10.53 -6.80
CA SER A 43 5.86 9.39 -7.14
C SER A 43 7.17 9.40 -6.34
N SER A 44 7.46 8.28 -5.70
CA SER A 44 8.72 8.03 -5.00
C SER A 44 9.90 7.87 -5.98
N ASP A 45 11.13 7.78 -5.47
CA ASP A 45 12.36 7.61 -6.26
C ASP A 45 13.19 6.46 -5.67
N ASP A 46 13.17 5.30 -6.32
CA ASP A 46 13.87 4.08 -5.95
C ASP A 46 15.42 4.22 -5.93
N LYS A 47 15.94 5.30 -6.49
CA LYS A 47 17.38 5.62 -6.53
C LYS A 47 17.80 6.60 -5.45
N SER A 48 16.84 7.23 -4.79
CA SER A 48 17.10 8.18 -3.71
C SER A 48 17.54 7.46 -2.43
N THR A 49 18.33 8.16 -1.62
CA THR A 49 18.72 7.71 -0.27
C THR A 49 18.18 8.63 0.83
N THR A 50 17.34 9.60 0.46
CA THR A 50 16.68 10.48 1.42
C THR A 50 15.38 9.87 1.92
N VAL A 51 14.80 10.44 2.98
CA VAL A 51 13.46 10.11 3.49
C VAL A 51 12.71 11.43 3.69
N PRO A 52 11.59 11.66 2.97
CA PRO A 52 11.08 10.83 1.89
C PRO A 52 12.05 10.75 0.71
N THR A 53 11.88 9.74 -0.14
CA THR A 53 12.69 9.59 -1.36
C THR A 53 12.46 10.74 -2.34
N ALA A 54 11.27 11.34 -2.33
CA ALA A 54 10.90 12.50 -3.12
C ALA A 54 10.26 13.61 -2.27
N GLU A 55 10.91 14.78 -2.19
CA GLU A 55 10.43 15.93 -1.38
C GLU A 55 9.00 16.39 -1.75
N LYS A 56 8.54 16.11 -2.98
CA LYS A 56 7.18 16.44 -3.45
C LYS A 56 6.08 15.76 -2.64
N GLU A 57 6.35 14.65 -1.96
CA GLU A 57 5.40 13.93 -1.09
C GLU A 57 4.93 14.80 0.07
N PHE A 58 5.77 15.71 0.61
CA PHE A 58 5.37 16.69 1.61
C PHE A 58 4.20 17.59 1.17
N THR A 59 3.96 17.73 -0.12
CA THR A 59 2.83 18.53 -0.61
C THR A 59 1.50 17.88 -0.24
N LEU A 60 1.38 16.59 -0.47
CA LEU A 60 0.19 15.84 -0.06
C LEU A 60 0.13 15.67 1.46
N ALA A 61 1.26 15.33 2.11
CA ALA A 61 1.31 15.17 3.56
C ALA A 61 0.81 16.40 4.32
N LYS A 62 1.22 17.61 3.92
CA LYS A 62 0.74 18.87 4.52
C LYS A 62 -0.74 19.12 4.27
N MET A 63 -1.22 18.81 3.06
CA MET A 63 -2.66 18.89 2.72
C MET A 63 -3.47 17.94 3.58
N LEU A 64 -3.00 16.71 3.82
CA LEU A 64 -3.67 15.73 4.67
C LEU A 64 -3.75 16.19 6.12
N VAL A 65 -2.71 16.82 6.66
CA VAL A 65 -2.75 17.40 8.01
C VAL A 65 -3.83 18.48 8.12
N GLU A 66 -3.97 19.35 7.10
CA GLU A 66 -5.02 20.38 7.06
C GLU A 66 -6.41 19.72 7.02
N ASP A 67 -6.62 18.76 6.13
CA ASP A 67 -7.89 18.03 5.99
C ASP A 67 -8.25 17.25 7.28
N MET A 68 -7.27 16.60 7.91
CA MET A 68 -7.47 15.90 9.18
C MET A 68 -7.93 16.86 10.29
N ARG A 69 -7.33 18.05 10.37
CA ARG A 69 -7.74 19.07 11.35
C ARG A 69 -9.13 19.63 11.06
N GLU A 70 -9.47 19.83 9.78
CA GLU A 70 -10.79 20.30 9.37
C GLU A 70 -11.90 19.31 9.76
N ILE A 71 -11.67 18.01 9.65
CA ILE A 71 -12.66 16.99 10.06
C ILE A 71 -12.69 16.72 11.57
N GLY A 72 -11.78 17.32 12.36
CA GLY A 72 -11.79 17.26 13.81
C GLY A 72 -10.65 16.48 14.47
N ILE A 73 -9.64 16.01 13.70
CA ILE A 73 -8.43 15.36 14.23
C ILE A 73 -7.41 16.45 14.57
N ALA A 74 -7.57 17.05 15.76
CA ALA A 74 -6.90 18.30 16.13
C ALA A 74 -5.39 18.15 16.33
N ASP A 75 -4.89 16.98 16.68
CA ASP A 75 -3.49 16.68 16.93
C ASP A 75 -2.72 16.22 15.68
N ALA A 76 -3.36 16.23 14.51
CA ALA A 76 -2.73 15.82 13.26
C ALA A 76 -1.46 16.64 12.97
N TYR A 77 -0.38 15.96 12.58
CA TYR A 77 0.89 16.59 12.20
C TYR A 77 1.62 15.72 11.17
N VAL A 78 2.57 16.33 10.48
CA VAL A 78 3.57 15.66 9.65
C VAL A 78 4.94 15.85 10.29
N ASP A 79 5.73 14.78 10.36
CA ASP A 79 7.07 14.82 10.90
C ASP A 79 8.12 15.27 9.84
N ASP A 80 9.39 15.29 10.21
CA ASP A 80 10.51 15.69 9.35
C ASP A 80 10.87 14.65 8.28
N LYS A 81 10.28 13.46 8.35
CA LYS A 81 10.43 12.35 7.40
C LYS A 81 9.17 12.08 6.56
N CYS A 82 8.22 13.02 6.58
CA CYS A 82 6.97 12.97 5.81
C CYS A 82 5.90 11.99 6.30
N TYR A 83 6.05 11.40 7.50
CA TYR A 83 4.97 10.62 8.11
C TYR A 83 3.91 11.54 8.69
N VAL A 84 2.66 11.27 8.35
CA VAL A 84 1.50 11.98 8.91
C VAL A 84 0.90 11.13 10.01
N TYR A 85 0.66 11.71 11.19
CA TYR A 85 0.00 11.07 12.31
C TYR A 85 -1.16 11.91 12.83
N GLY A 86 -2.20 11.24 13.35
CA GLY A 86 -3.30 11.91 14.05
C GLY A 86 -4.19 10.91 14.75
N HIS A 87 -4.96 11.38 15.75
CA HIS A 87 -5.74 10.52 16.61
C HIS A 87 -7.15 11.04 16.83
N ILE A 88 -8.10 10.11 16.86
CA ILE A 88 -9.45 10.36 17.32
C ILE A 88 -9.53 9.79 18.73
N PRO A 89 -9.69 10.64 19.78
CA PRO A 89 -9.81 10.17 21.17
C PRO A 89 -10.98 9.21 21.34
N ALA A 90 -10.86 8.26 22.26
CA ALA A 90 -11.98 7.39 22.62
C ALA A 90 -13.19 8.22 23.06
N THR A 91 -14.39 7.77 22.73
CA THR A 91 -15.62 8.36 23.29
C THR A 91 -15.72 8.06 24.78
N GLU A 92 -16.41 8.91 25.52
CA GLU A 92 -16.60 8.78 26.99
C GLU A 92 -17.11 7.38 27.34
N GLY A 93 -16.40 6.67 28.22
CA GLY A 93 -16.71 5.30 28.67
C GLY A 93 -16.11 4.19 27.75
N TYR A 94 -15.39 4.52 26.70
CA TYR A 94 -14.74 3.58 25.78
C TYR A 94 -13.20 3.64 25.81
N GLU A 95 -12.62 4.32 26.80
CA GLU A 95 -11.16 4.52 26.95
C GLU A 95 -10.40 3.21 27.17
N ASN A 96 -11.10 2.17 27.67
CA ASN A 96 -10.52 0.84 27.91
C ASN A 96 -10.68 -0.13 26.71
N LYS A 97 -11.27 0.32 25.61
CA LYS A 97 -11.36 -0.47 24.38
C LYS A 97 -10.01 -0.50 23.69
N LYS A 98 -9.81 -1.51 22.80
CA LYS A 98 -8.61 -1.63 22.00
C LYS A 98 -8.31 -0.34 21.25
N LYS A 99 -7.04 0.08 21.28
CA LYS A 99 -6.53 1.13 20.41
C LYS A 99 -6.26 0.53 19.05
N ILE A 100 -6.99 0.98 18.05
CA ILE A 100 -6.87 0.48 16.68
C ILE A 100 -6.30 1.54 15.77
N GLY A 101 -5.65 1.12 14.68
CA GLY A 101 -5.08 2.03 13.71
C GLY A 101 -5.46 1.72 12.27
N PHE A 102 -5.38 2.76 11.42
CA PHE A 102 -5.51 2.64 9.97
C PHE A 102 -4.35 3.36 9.32
N ILE A 103 -3.77 2.74 8.29
CA ILE A 103 -2.56 3.20 7.63
C ILE A 103 -2.79 3.10 6.11
N ALA A 104 -2.32 4.10 5.37
CA ALA A 104 -2.26 4.11 3.92
C ALA A 104 -1.01 4.86 3.47
N HIS A 105 -0.48 4.58 2.27
CA HIS A 105 0.67 5.33 1.80
C HIS A 105 0.29 6.51 0.89
N ILE A 106 1.17 7.50 0.83
CA ILE A 106 0.92 8.74 0.07
C ILE A 106 1.69 8.82 -1.24
N ASP A 107 2.76 8.06 -1.36
CA ASP A 107 3.53 8.01 -2.59
C ASP A 107 2.80 7.18 -3.67
N THR A 108 3.26 7.27 -4.88
CA THR A 108 2.82 6.46 -6.00
C THR A 108 4.01 5.81 -6.67
N SER A 109 3.80 4.67 -7.32
CA SER A 109 4.85 3.91 -7.98
C SER A 109 5.68 4.76 -8.94
N PRO A 110 7.02 4.60 -8.93
CA PRO A 110 7.91 5.20 -9.92
C PRO A 110 7.87 4.48 -11.29
N ASP A 111 7.17 3.35 -11.40
CA ASP A 111 7.13 2.51 -12.61
C ASP A 111 6.48 3.21 -13.80
N PHE A 112 5.59 4.17 -13.54
CA PHE A 112 4.92 4.93 -14.59
C PHE A 112 4.73 6.40 -14.21
N ALA A 113 4.45 7.26 -15.22
CA ALA A 113 4.26 8.68 -14.98
C ALA A 113 3.05 8.97 -14.07
N ASP A 114 3.23 9.89 -13.11
CA ASP A 114 2.22 10.30 -12.14
C ASP A 114 1.68 11.73 -12.35
N SER A 115 2.04 12.41 -13.45
CA SER A 115 1.68 13.82 -13.62
C SER A 115 1.74 14.27 -15.08
N PRO A 116 0.77 15.08 -15.52
CA PRO A 116 -0.48 15.44 -14.83
C PRO A 116 -1.53 14.33 -14.94
N ILE A 117 -2.09 13.89 -13.83
CA ILE A 117 -3.17 12.91 -13.84
C ILE A 117 -4.47 13.56 -14.37
N LYS A 118 -5.12 12.86 -15.31
CA LYS A 118 -6.39 13.29 -15.92
C LYS A 118 -7.40 12.15 -15.81
N PRO A 119 -8.12 12.04 -14.69
CA PRO A 119 -9.08 10.96 -14.49
C PRO A 119 -10.25 11.06 -15.47
N GLN A 120 -10.67 9.91 -16.01
CA GLN A 120 -11.92 9.77 -16.74
C GLN A 120 -12.98 9.18 -15.81
N ILE A 121 -14.13 9.78 -15.70
CA ILE A 121 -15.25 9.34 -14.86
C ILE A 121 -16.38 8.85 -15.74
N ILE A 122 -16.64 7.55 -15.73
CA ILE A 122 -17.63 6.88 -16.55
C ILE A 122 -18.79 6.43 -15.65
N LYS A 123 -19.85 7.22 -15.61
CA LYS A 123 -21.05 6.91 -14.83
C LYS A 123 -21.86 5.80 -15.50
N ASN A 124 -22.43 4.90 -14.70
CA ASN A 124 -23.22 3.78 -15.16
C ASN A 124 -22.49 2.97 -16.25
N TYR A 125 -21.23 2.61 -15.94
CA TYR A 125 -20.36 1.86 -16.83
C TYR A 125 -21.04 0.59 -17.35
N ASP A 126 -20.92 0.31 -18.63
CA ASP A 126 -21.64 -0.78 -19.28
C ASP A 126 -20.95 -2.17 -19.19
N GLY A 127 -19.72 -2.23 -18.65
CA GLY A 127 -18.94 -3.46 -18.53
C GLY A 127 -18.14 -3.81 -19.81
N GLY A 128 -18.06 -2.90 -20.79
CA GLY A 128 -17.32 -3.05 -22.05
C GLY A 128 -15.89 -2.50 -22.01
N ASP A 129 -15.23 -2.48 -23.16
CA ASP A 129 -13.91 -1.90 -23.31
C ASP A 129 -13.93 -0.37 -23.16
N VAL A 130 -12.89 0.20 -22.58
CA VAL A 130 -12.77 1.65 -22.34
C VAL A 130 -11.57 2.23 -23.07
N VAL A 131 -11.81 3.20 -23.95
CA VAL A 131 -10.73 3.99 -24.56
C VAL A 131 -10.17 4.99 -23.55
N LEU A 132 -8.84 4.96 -23.34
CA LEU A 132 -8.16 5.81 -22.35
C LEU A 132 -7.67 7.10 -23.00
N GLY A 133 -8.51 8.14 -22.96
CA GLY A 133 -8.23 9.47 -23.54
C GLY A 133 -7.78 9.38 -24.99
N ASP A 134 -6.75 10.14 -25.31
CA ASP A 134 -6.12 10.19 -26.65
C ASP A 134 -4.79 9.36 -26.70
N SER A 135 -4.54 8.54 -25.70
CA SER A 135 -3.28 7.74 -25.59
C SER A 135 -3.16 6.62 -26.62
N GLY A 136 -4.27 6.25 -27.24
CA GLY A 136 -4.37 5.08 -28.13
C GLY A 136 -4.46 3.75 -27.36
N ARG A 137 -4.50 3.77 -26.03
CA ARG A 137 -4.68 2.59 -25.18
C ARG A 137 -6.17 2.29 -24.96
N VAL A 138 -6.46 1.02 -24.80
CA VAL A 138 -7.81 0.53 -24.48
C VAL A 138 -7.72 -0.38 -23.27
N LEU A 139 -8.53 -0.10 -22.25
CA LEU A 139 -8.74 -1.00 -21.12
C LEU A 139 -9.71 -2.10 -21.59
N GLU A 140 -9.17 -3.23 -22.03
CA GLU A 140 -9.90 -4.28 -22.74
C GLU A 140 -10.45 -5.33 -21.76
N VAL A 141 -11.70 -5.71 -21.89
CA VAL A 141 -12.32 -6.78 -21.09
C VAL A 141 -11.62 -8.13 -21.30
N ALA A 142 -11.00 -8.34 -22.46
CA ALA A 142 -10.23 -9.55 -22.75
C ALA A 142 -8.98 -9.66 -21.86
N ALA A 143 -8.32 -8.53 -21.57
CA ALA A 143 -7.17 -8.46 -20.66
C ALA A 143 -7.59 -8.34 -19.19
N PHE A 144 -8.70 -7.68 -18.91
CA PHE A 144 -9.22 -7.40 -17.57
C PHE A 144 -10.66 -7.91 -17.41
N PRO A 145 -10.89 -9.23 -17.27
CA PRO A 145 -12.23 -9.84 -17.26
C PRO A 145 -13.14 -9.37 -16.11
N HIS A 146 -12.56 -8.85 -15.02
CA HIS A 146 -13.30 -8.31 -13.86
C HIS A 146 -14.15 -7.07 -14.23
N LEU A 147 -13.80 -6.34 -15.31
CA LEU A 147 -14.55 -5.18 -15.80
C LEU A 147 -16.05 -5.47 -15.99
N LYS A 148 -16.40 -6.69 -16.41
CA LYS A 148 -17.79 -7.13 -16.54
C LYS A 148 -18.56 -7.07 -15.23
N LYS A 149 -17.88 -7.30 -14.10
CA LYS A 149 -18.49 -7.25 -12.77
C LYS A 149 -18.71 -5.83 -12.27
N LEU A 150 -18.05 -4.84 -12.89
CA LEU A 150 -18.16 -3.43 -12.56
C LEU A 150 -19.27 -2.72 -13.31
N ALA A 151 -20.02 -3.42 -14.18
CA ALA A 151 -21.15 -2.85 -14.90
C ALA A 151 -22.20 -2.23 -13.95
N GLY A 152 -22.68 -1.04 -14.29
CA GLY A 152 -23.61 -0.25 -13.48
C GLY A 152 -22.95 0.69 -12.48
N ARG A 153 -21.64 0.52 -12.21
CA ARG A 153 -20.87 1.39 -11.29
C ARG A 153 -20.35 2.66 -11.99
N THR A 154 -19.84 3.55 -11.20
CA THR A 154 -19.08 4.72 -11.65
C THR A 154 -17.60 4.33 -11.72
N LEU A 155 -17.13 4.05 -12.93
CA LEU A 155 -15.73 3.68 -13.17
C LEU A 155 -14.87 4.95 -13.28
N ILE A 156 -13.71 4.95 -12.62
CA ILE A 156 -12.70 6.01 -12.67
C ILE A 156 -11.43 5.40 -13.22
N THR A 157 -10.92 5.93 -14.33
CA THR A 157 -9.68 5.49 -15.00
C THR A 157 -8.74 6.66 -15.21
N THR A 158 -7.52 6.39 -15.65
CA THR A 158 -6.63 7.40 -16.21
C THR A 158 -6.99 7.72 -17.67
N ASP A 159 -6.34 8.74 -18.26
CA ASP A 159 -6.37 9.01 -19.70
C ASP A 159 -5.39 8.13 -20.50
N GLY A 160 -4.72 7.18 -19.84
CA GLY A 160 -3.75 6.26 -20.42
C GLY A 160 -2.34 6.81 -20.59
N ASN A 161 -2.05 8.04 -20.14
CA ASN A 161 -0.72 8.65 -20.21
C ASN A 161 0.00 8.64 -18.86
N THR A 162 -0.76 8.45 -17.76
CA THR A 162 -0.24 8.33 -16.40
C THR A 162 -0.85 7.11 -15.71
N LEU A 163 -0.33 6.73 -14.54
CA LEU A 163 -1.09 5.95 -13.58
C LEU A 163 -2.26 6.80 -13.03
N LEU A 164 -3.18 6.20 -12.25
CA LEU A 164 -4.28 6.92 -11.60
C LEU A 164 -3.89 7.41 -10.19
N GLY A 165 -3.07 6.64 -9.49
CA GLY A 165 -2.72 6.85 -8.08
C GLY A 165 -3.84 6.41 -7.14
N ALA A 166 -4.68 5.45 -7.56
CA ALA A 166 -5.61 4.78 -6.65
C ALA A 166 -4.85 3.99 -5.60
N ASP A 167 -3.73 3.43 -5.96
CA ASP A 167 -2.69 2.91 -5.10
C ASP A 167 -1.76 4.05 -4.65
N ASP A 168 -1.81 4.56 -3.37
CA ASP A 168 -2.84 4.18 -2.38
C ASP A 168 -3.64 5.41 -1.90
N LYS A 169 -3.85 6.41 -2.77
CA LYS A 169 -4.67 7.58 -2.44
C LYS A 169 -6.16 7.26 -2.29
N SER A 170 -6.58 6.05 -2.73
CA SER A 170 -7.90 5.54 -2.40
C SER A 170 -8.00 5.19 -0.92
N GLY A 171 -7.07 4.43 -0.37
CA GLY A 171 -7.02 4.11 1.06
C GLY A 171 -6.92 5.36 1.93
N VAL A 172 -6.07 6.33 1.56
CA VAL A 172 -6.02 7.65 2.21
C VAL A 172 -7.39 8.30 2.26
N SER A 173 -8.11 8.30 1.13
CA SER A 173 -9.43 8.93 1.00
C SER A 173 -10.49 8.22 1.82
N GLU A 174 -10.49 6.90 1.82
CA GLU A 174 -11.43 6.02 2.53
C GLU A 174 -11.28 6.14 4.04
N ILE A 175 -10.03 6.13 4.54
CA ILE A 175 -9.72 6.34 5.96
C ILE A 175 -10.27 7.69 6.44
N LEU A 176 -9.98 8.77 5.72
CA LEU A 176 -10.44 10.10 6.11
C LEU A 176 -11.96 10.27 5.97
N TYR A 177 -12.58 9.64 4.98
CA TYR A 177 -14.03 9.65 4.81
C TYR A 177 -14.74 8.91 5.95
N ALA A 178 -14.24 7.72 6.33
CA ALA A 178 -14.76 6.94 7.44
C ALA A 178 -14.54 7.69 8.79
N ALA A 179 -13.36 8.26 9.00
CA ALA A 179 -13.04 9.06 10.19
C ALA A 179 -13.99 10.25 10.36
N GLU A 180 -14.23 11.01 9.28
CA GLU A 180 -15.18 12.14 9.27
C GLU A 180 -16.59 11.70 9.64
N LYS A 181 -17.06 10.55 9.11
CA LYS A 181 -18.38 9.99 9.45
C LYS A 181 -18.47 9.57 10.90
N ILE A 182 -17.45 8.91 11.44
CA ILE A 182 -17.39 8.48 12.86
C ILE A 182 -17.46 9.71 13.77
N ILE A 183 -16.64 10.73 13.52
CA ILE A 183 -16.62 11.97 14.32
C ILE A 183 -17.99 12.68 14.27
N LYS A 184 -18.57 12.85 13.05
CA LYS A 184 -19.85 13.55 12.88
C LYS A 184 -21.05 12.80 13.44
N SER A 185 -21.02 11.47 13.42
CA SER A 185 -22.13 10.63 13.90
C SER A 185 -22.13 10.44 15.41
N GLY A 186 -20.98 10.63 16.08
CA GLY A 186 -20.83 10.38 17.51
C GLY A 186 -21.00 8.90 17.90
N ILE A 187 -20.73 7.98 16.98
CA ILE A 187 -20.75 6.54 17.25
C ILE A 187 -19.69 6.22 18.29
N PRO A 188 -20.02 5.47 19.37
CA PRO A 188 -19.05 5.09 20.38
C PRO A 188 -17.89 4.27 19.80
N HIS A 189 -16.65 4.60 20.20
CA HIS A 189 -15.44 3.94 19.76
C HIS A 189 -14.29 4.10 20.75
N GLY A 190 -13.34 3.17 20.75
CA GLY A 190 -12.05 3.30 21.40
C GLY A 190 -11.18 4.35 20.70
N ARG A 191 -9.93 4.54 21.14
CA ARG A 191 -8.98 5.41 20.45
C ARG A 191 -8.71 4.87 19.04
N ILE A 192 -8.73 5.75 18.04
CA ILE A 192 -8.39 5.45 16.64
C ILE A 192 -7.15 6.24 16.28
N SER A 193 -6.14 5.55 15.79
CA SER A 193 -4.90 6.14 15.26
C SER A 193 -4.93 6.11 13.74
N ILE A 194 -4.45 7.17 13.11
CA ILE A 194 -4.36 7.27 11.65
C ILE A 194 -2.93 7.66 11.31
N ALA A 195 -2.33 6.95 10.36
CA ALA A 195 -1.05 7.34 9.80
C ALA A 195 -1.08 7.27 8.27
N PHE A 196 -0.34 8.18 7.64
CA PHE A 196 -0.05 8.13 6.21
C PHE A 196 1.46 8.12 6.03
N THR A 197 1.94 7.14 5.27
CA THR A 197 3.37 6.82 5.12
C THR A 197 3.91 7.26 3.77
N PRO A 198 5.15 7.77 3.70
CA PRO A 198 5.88 7.94 2.44
C PRO A 198 6.57 6.64 2.02
N ASP A 199 7.05 6.56 0.78
CA ASP A 199 8.04 5.58 0.28
C ASP A 199 7.64 4.10 0.40
N GLU A 200 6.33 3.76 0.39
CA GLU A 200 5.88 2.36 0.38
C GLU A 200 6.33 1.65 -0.88
N GLU A 201 6.15 2.28 -2.01
CA GLU A 201 6.48 1.76 -3.34
C GLU A 201 7.98 1.51 -3.56
N CYS A 202 8.81 2.11 -2.71
CA CYS A 202 10.25 1.81 -2.61
C CYS A 202 10.56 0.75 -1.52
N GLY A 203 9.55 0.27 -0.77
CA GLY A 203 9.68 -0.72 0.28
C GLY A 203 10.39 -0.23 1.55
N THR A 204 10.43 1.07 1.80
CA THR A 204 11.16 1.68 2.94
C THR A 204 10.27 2.40 3.95
N SER A 205 8.97 2.51 3.70
CA SER A 205 7.98 3.18 4.53
C SER A 205 7.95 2.74 6.00
N ALA A 206 8.14 1.46 6.29
CA ALA A 206 8.18 0.97 7.66
C ALA A 206 9.50 1.29 8.41
N ASP A 207 10.58 1.68 7.73
CA ASP A 207 11.90 1.87 8.33
C ASP A 207 11.96 2.97 9.39
N ASN A 208 11.15 4.00 9.21
CA ASN A 208 11.11 5.15 10.09
C ASN A 208 9.74 5.35 10.75
N PHE A 209 8.84 4.38 10.66
CA PHE A 209 7.52 4.46 11.27
C PHE A 209 7.62 4.49 12.80
N ASP A 210 7.08 5.52 13.42
CA ASP A 210 7.10 5.68 14.88
C ASP A 210 5.87 5.03 15.51
N LEU A 211 6.06 3.78 15.99
CA LEU A 211 5.02 3.03 16.71
C LEU A 211 4.53 3.75 17.98
N SER A 212 5.40 4.52 18.64
CA SER A 212 5.02 5.25 19.86
C SER A 212 4.16 6.47 19.53
N ALA A 213 4.47 7.16 18.43
CA ALA A 213 3.65 8.26 17.92
C ALA A 213 2.30 7.75 17.41
N PHE A 214 2.28 6.61 16.74
CA PHE A 214 1.05 5.99 16.25
C PHE A 214 0.14 5.47 17.37
N ASP A 215 0.70 4.92 18.44
CA ASP A 215 0.02 4.49 19.67
C ASP A 215 -1.23 3.61 19.43
N ALA A 216 -1.08 2.52 18.69
CA ALA A 216 -2.11 1.50 18.47
C ALA A 216 -1.66 0.12 18.94
N GLU A 217 -2.59 -0.78 19.31
CA GLU A 217 -2.33 -2.17 19.70
C GLU A 217 -2.38 -3.13 18.50
N LEU A 218 -3.07 -2.73 17.46
CA LEU A 218 -3.22 -3.40 16.17
C LEU A 218 -3.64 -2.37 15.12
N ALA A 219 -3.43 -2.68 13.86
CA ALA A 219 -3.80 -1.77 12.78
C ALA A 219 -4.30 -2.54 11.55
N TYR A 220 -4.73 -1.80 10.55
CA TYR A 220 -5.03 -2.27 9.20
C TYR A 220 -4.34 -1.32 8.22
N THR A 221 -3.57 -1.84 7.28
CA THR A 221 -3.25 -1.09 6.07
C THR A 221 -4.48 -1.12 5.15
N VAL A 222 -4.79 -0.01 4.51
CA VAL A 222 -5.90 0.11 3.55
C VAL A 222 -5.27 0.36 2.19
N ASP A 223 -4.70 -0.70 1.62
CA ASP A 223 -3.76 -0.68 0.50
C ASP A 223 -3.85 -1.99 -0.32
N GLY A 224 -5.02 -2.57 -0.39
CA GLY A 224 -5.25 -3.82 -1.10
C GLY A 224 -5.96 -3.63 -2.45
N GLY A 225 -6.28 -4.77 -3.08
CA GLY A 225 -7.00 -4.84 -4.33
C GLY A 225 -8.50 -4.59 -4.19
N THR A 226 -9.31 -5.60 -4.48
CA THR A 226 -10.77 -5.47 -4.53
C THR A 226 -11.38 -5.18 -3.16
N GLU A 227 -12.50 -4.45 -3.15
CA GLU A 227 -13.28 -4.25 -1.94
C GLU A 227 -13.74 -5.59 -1.32
N GLY A 228 -13.54 -5.75 -0.01
CA GLY A 228 -13.83 -7.01 0.70
C GLY A 228 -12.63 -7.96 0.79
N GLU A 229 -11.49 -7.59 0.25
CA GLU A 229 -10.24 -8.29 0.47
C GLU A 229 -9.71 -8.01 1.88
N VAL A 230 -9.24 -9.04 2.58
CA VAL A 230 -8.46 -8.95 3.79
C VAL A 230 -7.30 -9.94 3.71
N VAL A 231 -6.09 -9.41 3.62
CA VAL A 231 -4.88 -10.18 3.41
C VAL A 231 -4.02 -10.18 4.66
N TYR A 232 -3.62 -11.36 5.07
CA TYR A 232 -2.75 -11.60 6.23
C TYR A 232 -1.62 -12.59 5.91
N GLU A 233 -1.44 -12.91 4.63
CA GLU A 233 -0.38 -13.76 4.11
C GLU A 233 0.32 -13.08 2.93
N ASN A 234 1.63 -13.04 2.97
CA ASN A 234 2.49 -12.49 1.92
C ASN A 234 3.73 -13.37 1.73
N PHE A 235 4.51 -13.12 0.71
CA PHE A 235 5.78 -13.83 0.54
C PHE A 235 6.77 -13.56 1.69
N ASN A 236 7.61 -14.57 2.01
CA ASN A 236 8.95 -14.32 2.52
C ASN A 236 9.84 -13.94 1.35
N ALA A 237 10.74 -13.00 1.55
CA ALA A 237 11.53 -12.41 0.48
C ALA A 237 13.00 -12.21 0.84
N CYS A 238 13.88 -12.52 -0.10
CA CYS A 238 15.27 -12.06 -0.07
C CYS A 238 15.75 -11.71 -1.47
N SER A 239 16.82 -10.94 -1.54
CA SER A 239 17.66 -10.80 -2.72
C SER A 239 18.87 -11.73 -2.60
N ALA A 240 19.37 -12.19 -3.75
CA ALA A 240 20.56 -13.01 -3.86
C ALA A 240 21.44 -12.50 -5.00
N SER A 241 22.67 -12.13 -4.69
CA SER A 241 23.65 -11.68 -5.68
C SER A 241 24.79 -12.67 -5.74
N PHE A 242 25.12 -13.12 -6.97
CA PHE A 242 26.36 -13.83 -7.24
C PHE A 242 27.35 -12.90 -7.92
N GLU A 243 28.55 -12.79 -7.36
CA GLU A 243 29.73 -12.29 -8.04
C GLU A 243 30.58 -13.46 -8.49
N VAL A 244 30.90 -13.53 -9.78
CA VAL A 244 31.64 -14.63 -10.38
C VAL A 244 32.99 -14.11 -10.88
N ASN A 245 34.08 -14.65 -10.33
CA ASN A 245 35.46 -14.31 -10.67
C ASN A 245 36.02 -15.33 -11.66
N GLY A 246 36.39 -14.89 -12.84
CA GLY A 246 37.02 -15.69 -13.86
C GLY A 246 38.54 -15.62 -13.84
N PHE A 247 39.15 -16.44 -14.69
CA PHE A 247 40.58 -16.39 -14.98
C PHE A 247 40.79 -16.33 -16.48
N ASN A 248 41.17 -15.15 -16.95
CA ASN A 248 41.38 -14.91 -18.39
C ASN A 248 42.81 -15.27 -18.83
N ILE A 249 42.93 -15.93 -19.96
CA ILE A 249 44.19 -16.23 -20.65
C ILE A 249 43.93 -16.29 -22.16
N HIS A 250 44.99 -16.15 -22.95
CA HIS A 250 44.89 -16.26 -24.41
C HIS A 250 44.14 -17.55 -24.83
N PRO A 251 43.07 -17.46 -25.63
CA PRO A 251 42.22 -18.62 -25.98
C PRO A 251 42.96 -19.84 -26.52
N GLY A 252 44.05 -19.63 -27.25
CA GLY A 252 44.90 -20.72 -27.75
C GLY A 252 45.65 -21.50 -26.65
N GLU A 253 45.75 -20.96 -25.43
CA GLU A 253 46.44 -21.56 -24.26
C GLU A 253 45.47 -21.90 -23.15
N ALA A 254 44.16 -21.75 -23.36
CA ALA A 254 43.11 -21.77 -22.34
C ALA A 254 42.74 -23.16 -21.83
N LYS A 255 43.16 -24.24 -22.50
CA LYS A 255 42.77 -25.61 -22.14
C LYS A 255 43.15 -25.95 -20.67
N ASN A 256 42.15 -26.28 -19.87
CA ASN A 256 42.24 -26.61 -18.43
C ASN A 256 42.82 -25.47 -17.57
N ARG A 257 42.76 -24.23 -18.03
CA ARG A 257 43.31 -23.06 -17.32
C ARG A 257 42.31 -21.90 -17.22
N MET A 258 41.62 -21.57 -18.32
CA MET A 258 40.67 -20.46 -18.35
C MET A 258 39.42 -20.81 -17.56
N ILE A 259 38.98 -19.86 -16.72
CA ILE A 259 37.66 -19.84 -16.10
C ILE A 259 36.92 -18.65 -16.68
N ASN A 260 35.92 -18.92 -17.52
CA ASN A 260 35.13 -17.86 -18.13
C ASN A 260 33.94 -17.53 -17.21
N ALA A 261 33.98 -16.39 -16.53
CA ALA A 261 32.96 -15.97 -15.58
C ALA A 261 31.56 -15.95 -16.16
N SER A 262 31.40 -15.47 -17.40
CA SER A 262 30.09 -15.49 -18.08
C SER A 262 29.52 -16.90 -18.24
N LEU A 263 30.35 -17.88 -18.58
CA LEU A 263 29.89 -19.28 -18.70
C LEU A 263 29.56 -19.90 -17.35
N VAL A 264 30.32 -19.57 -16.32
CA VAL A 264 30.03 -20.01 -14.94
C VAL A 264 28.73 -19.38 -14.44
N ALA A 265 28.46 -18.09 -14.74
CA ALA A 265 27.21 -17.46 -14.42
C ALA A 265 26.00 -18.14 -15.10
N MET A 266 26.14 -18.53 -16.35
CA MET A 266 25.10 -19.31 -17.06
C MET A 266 24.91 -20.70 -16.42
N GLU A 267 25.99 -21.34 -15.95
CA GLU A 267 25.91 -22.61 -15.22
C GLU A 267 25.17 -22.44 -13.89
N ILE A 268 25.49 -21.42 -13.10
CA ILE A 268 24.77 -21.10 -11.85
C ILE A 268 23.27 -21.05 -12.13
N ASN A 269 22.84 -20.27 -13.12
CA ASN A 269 21.42 -20.15 -13.47
C ASN A 269 20.82 -21.50 -13.92
N SER A 270 21.59 -22.36 -14.62
CA SER A 270 21.10 -23.65 -15.07
C SER A 270 20.93 -24.70 -13.97
N LEU A 271 21.51 -24.48 -12.79
CA LEU A 271 21.39 -25.35 -11.62
C LEU A 271 20.11 -25.05 -10.81
N LEU A 272 19.45 -23.94 -11.07
CA LEU A 272 18.14 -23.62 -10.48
C LEU A 272 17.00 -24.35 -11.20
N PRO A 273 15.89 -24.67 -10.49
CA PRO A 273 14.73 -25.28 -11.11
C PRO A 273 14.14 -24.40 -12.21
N GLY A 274 14.13 -24.85 -13.45
CA GLY A 274 13.74 -24.05 -14.61
C GLY A 274 12.25 -23.67 -14.68
N THR A 275 11.38 -24.29 -13.87
CA THR A 275 9.93 -24.00 -13.77
C THR A 275 9.56 -23.21 -12.52
N GLU A 276 10.51 -22.90 -11.65
CA GLU A 276 10.27 -22.07 -10.47
C GLU A 276 10.61 -20.62 -10.74
N THR A 277 9.90 -20.04 -11.70
CA THR A 277 10.03 -18.64 -12.14
C THR A 277 8.70 -17.89 -12.01
N PRO A 278 8.68 -16.55 -11.96
CA PRO A 278 7.42 -15.80 -11.91
C PRO A 278 6.45 -16.14 -13.05
N ARG A 279 6.99 -16.52 -14.21
CA ARG A 279 6.19 -16.91 -15.38
C ARG A 279 5.44 -18.23 -15.19
N ASP A 280 6.02 -19.14 -14.44
CA ASP A 280 5.58 -20.54 -14.36
C ASP A 280 4.95 -20.89 -13.01
N THR A 281 4.76 -19.91 -12.11
CA THR A 281 4.27 -20.11 -10.74
C THR A 281 3.08 -19.20 -10.42
N GLU A 282 2.14 -19.71 -9.61
CA GLU A 282 0.93 -18.99 -9.16
C GLU A 282 0.60 -19.29 -7.69
N GLY A 283 -0.36 -18.57 -7.12
CA GLY A 283 -0.86 -18.78 -5.75
C GLY A 283 0.28 -18.83 -4.72
N TYR A 284 0.39 -19.92 -3.99
CA TYR A 284 1.39 -20.14 -2.93
C TYR A 284 2.76 -20.63 -3.43
N GLU A 285 2.94 -20.77 -4.73
CA GLU A 285 4.19 -21.26 -5.29
C GLU A 285 5.26 -20.17 -5.28
N GLY A 286 6.44 -20.50 -4.73
CA GLY A 286 7.59 -19.62 -4.70
C GLY A 286 8.45 -19.72 -5.95
N PHE A 287 9.39 -18.77 -6.11
CA PHE A 287 10.23 -18.69 -7.29
C PHE A 287 11.64 -18.15 -7.02
N PHE A 288 12.52 -18.37 -8.00
CA PHE A 288 13.76 -17.63 -8.22
C PHE A 288 13.57 -16.76 -9.46
N HIS A 289 13.74 -15.47 -9.35
CA HIS A 289 13.65 -14.56 -10.50
C HIS A 289 15.00 -13.90 -10.76
N LEU A 290 15.64 -14.25 -11.87
CA LEU A 290 16.82 -13.54 -12.35
C LEU A 290 16.39 -12.17 -12.88
N CYS A 291 16.72 -11.11 -12.17
CA CYS A 291 16.39 -9.73 -12.56
C CYS A 291 17.46 -9.14 -13.46
N GLU A 292 18.75 -9.39 -13.13
CA GLU A 292 19.87 -8.83 -13.86
C GLU A 292 20.99 -9.84 -14.02
N MET A 293 21.64 -9.80 -15.17
CA MET A 293 22.85 -10.56 -15.45
C MET A 293 23.78 -9.73 -16.33
N SER A 294 25.04 -9.61 -15.92
CA SER A 294 26.08 -8.98 -16.73
C SER A 294 27.40 -9.74 -16.64
N GLY A 295 28.29 -9.55 -17.61
CA GLY A 295 29.62 -10.15 -17.45
C GLY A 295 30.46 -10.25 -18.69
N ASN A 296 31.71 -10.67 -18.46
CA ASN A 296 32.73 -10.99 -19.44
C ASN A 296 33.54 -12.22 -18.99
N VAL A 297 34.74 -12.45 -19.56
CA VAL A 297 35.56 -13.59 -19.18
C VAL A 297 36.12 -13.51 -17.75
N GLU A 298 36.44 -12.30 -17.29
CA GLU A 298 37.10 -12.05 -16.00
C GLU A 298 36.11 -11.90 -14.84
N HIS A 299 34.92 -11.34 -15.12
CA HIS A 299 33.94 -11.09 -14.09
C HIS A 299 32.52 -11.18 -14.64
N ALA A 300 31.58 -11.72 -13.83
CA ALA A 300 30.16 -11.71 -14.10
C ALA A 300 29.36 -11.54 -12.81
N SER A 301 28.17 -10.98 -12.92
CA SER A 301 27.23 -10.83 -11.82
C SER A 301 25.84 -11.31 -12.20
N LEU A 302 25.13 -11.88 -11.22
CA LEU A 302 23.71 -12.23 -11.33
C LEU A 302 22.99 -11.67 -10.11
N PHE A 303 21.83 -11.08 -10.34
CA PHE A 303 20.95 -10.60 -9.27
C PHE A 303 19.59 -11.28 -9.36
N TYR A 304 19.22 -11.94 -8.26
CA TYR A 304 17.94 -12.64 -8.11
C TYR A 304 17.11 -12.02 -7.00
N ILE A 305 15.79 -12.07 -7.15
CA ILE A 305 14.85 -12.02 -6.05
C ILE A 305 14.28 -13.43 -5.83
N VAL A 306 14.16 -13.82 -4.56
CA VAL A 306 13.68 -15.14 -4.13
C VAL A 306 12.46 -14.95 -3.26
N ARG A 307 11.40 -15.70 -3.54
CA ARG A 307 10.09 -15.59 -2.89
C ARG A 307 9.53 -16.96 -2.56
N ASP A 308 8.91 -17.10 -1.40
CA ASP A 308 8.03 -18.22 -1.05
C ASP A 308 7.11 -17.85 0.13
N HIS A 309 5.85 -18.30 0.14
CA HIS A 309 4.95 -18.09 1.27
C HIS A 309 5.37 -18.95 2.49
N SER A 310 5.80 -20.17 2.28
CA SER A 310 6.28 -21.05 3.34
C SER A 310 7.67 -20.65 3.81
N ALA A 311 7.84 -20.34 5.10
CA ALA A 311 9.16 -20.06 5.69
C ALA A 311 10.14 -21.23 5.50
N GLN A 312 9.66 -22.47 5.66
CA GLN A 312 10.50 -23.66 5.46
C GLN A 312 10.98 -23.81 4.00
N ARG A 313 10.10 -23.61 3.01
CA ARG A 313 10.48 -23.67 1.59
C ARG A 313 11.38 -22.49 1.22
N PHE A 314 11.12 -21.32 1.77
CA PHE A 314 11.97 -20.15 1.59
C PHE A 314 13.40 -20.37 2.07
N ASP A 315 13.58 -20.96 3.27
CA ASP A 315 14.89 -21.30 3.78
C ASP A 315 15.56 -22.40 2.92
N SER A 316 14.81 -23.39 2.44
CA SER A 316 15.34 -24.41 1.48
C SER A 316 15.79 -23.78 0.16
N ARG A 317 15.15 -22.68 -0.31
CA ARG A 317 15.59 -21.94 -1.49
C ARG A 317 16.92 -21.24 -1.26
N LYS A 318 17.11 -20.61 -0.09
CA LYS A 318 18.40 -20.01 0.29
C LYS A 318 19.49 -21.07 0.40
N ASP A 319 19.19 -22.23 1.00
CA ASP A 319 20.11 -23.36 1.06
C ASP A 319 20.52 -23.85 -0.33
N THR A 320 19.60 -23.88 -1.29
CA THR A 320 19.88 -24.24 -2.68
C THR A 320 20.94 -23.31 -3.29
N LEU A 321 20.81 -22.00 -3.09
CA LEU A 321 21.79 -21.02 -3.57
C LEU A 321 23.15 -21.18 -2.90
N CYS A 322 23.20 -21.44 -1.60
CA CYS A 322 24.44 -21.76 -0.87
C CYS A 322 25.10 -23.05 -1.39
N HIS A 323 24.32 -24.07 -1.70
CA HIS A 323 24.83 -25.30 -2.30
C HIS A 323 25.39 -25.08 -3.70
N ILE A 324 24.77 -24.22 -4.51
CA ILE A 324 25.27 -23.84 -5.82
C ILE A 324 26.61 -23.11 -5.72
N GLU A 325 26.73 -22.13 -4.81
CA GLU A 325 27.99 -21.45 -4.54
C GLU A 325 29.10 -22.44 -4.21
N LYS A 326 28.83 -23.33 -3.26
CA LYS A 326 29.78 -24.38 -2.84
C LYS A 326 30.18 -25.28 -4.00
N TYR A 327 29.21 -25.75 -4.79
CA TYR A 327 29.47 -26.59 -5.97
C TYR A 327 30.38 -25.92 -6.99
N ILE A 328 30.10 -24.64 -7.31
CA ILE A 328 30.91 -23.87 -8.27
C ILE A 328 32.35 -23.70 -7.72
N ASN A 329 32.51 -23.39 -6.45
CA ASN A 329 33.81 -23.21 -5.83
C ASN A 329 34.61 -24.54 -5.75
N GLU A 330 33.97 -25.67 -5.49
CA GLU A 330 34.58 -27.00 -5.57
C GLU A 330 35.02 -27.34 -7.00
N LYS A 331 34.27 -26.94 -8.00
CA LYS A 331 34.53 -27.24 -9.42
C LYS A 331 35.61 -26.36 -10.05
N TYR A 332 35.62 -25.10 -9.76
CA TYR A 332 36.44 -24.09 -10.46
C TYR A 332 37.53 -23.49 -9.59
N GLY A 333 37.48 -23.67 -8.29
CA GLY A 333 38.40 -23.11 -7.28
C GLY A 333 37.69 -22.13 -6.35
N GLU A 334 38.21 -22.04 -5.12
CA GLU A 334 37.67 -21.18 -4.06
C GLU A 334 37.65 -19.74 -4.48
N GLY A 335 36.53 -19.06 -4.20
CA GLY A 335 36.30 -17.64 -4.55
C GLY A 335 35.89 -17.40 -6.00
N THR A 336 35.66 -18.45 -6.82
CA THR A 336 35.09 -18.32 -8.17
C THR A 336 33.67 -17.79 -8.12
N ALA A 337 32.82 -18.26 -7.20
CA ALA A 337 31.50 -17.69 -6.94
C ALA A 337 31.44 -17.16 -5.52
N VAL A 338 30.86 -15.97 -5.35
CA VAL A 338 30.60 -15.33 -4.04
C VAL A 338 29.14 -14.97 -4.00
N LEU A 339 28.39 -15.62 -3.08
CA LEU A 339 26.98 -15.38 -2.87
C LEU A 339 26.76 -14.36 -1.74
N THR A 340 25.89 -13.39 -1.98
CA THR A 340 25.38 -12.48 -0.94
C THR A 340 23.86 -12.62 -0.86
N LEU A 341 23.32 -12.98 0.31
CA LEU A 341 21.91 -13.05 0.59
C LEU A 341 21.50 -11.86 1.50
N ARG A 342 20.36 -11.25 1.20
CA ARG A 342 19.79 -10.18 2.04
C ARG A 342 18.27 -10.40 2.17
N ASP A 343 17.82 -10.76 3.39
CA ASP A 343 16.38 -10.85 3.69
C ASP A 343 15.76 -9.47 3.61
N SER A 344 14.56 -9.38 3.01
CA SER A 344 13.82 -8.12 2.84
C SER A 344 12.63 -8.06 3.80
N TYR A 345 11.72 -9.03 3.73
CA TYR A 345 10.55 -9.13 4.58
C TYR A 345 10.14 -10.59 4.78
N ARG A 346 9.27 -10.82 5.75
CA ARG A 346 8.73 -12.13 6.10
C ARG A 346 7.21 -12.16 5.93
N ASN A 347 6.64 -13.37 5.82
CA ASN A 347 5.20 -13.56 5.79
C ASN A 347 4.57 -13.17 7.14
N MET A 348 3.66 -12.20 7.13
CA MET A 348 3.01 -11.68 8.34
C MET A 348 2.09 -12.70 9.01
N GLU A 349 1.67 -13.76 8.32
CA GLU A 349 0.88 -14.86 8.91
C GLU A 349 1.54 -15.39 10.20
N GLU A 350 2.87 -15.41 10.25
CA GLU A 350 3.61 -15.85 11.44
C GLU A 350 3.24 -15.06 12.71
N ILE A 351 2.96 -13.78 12.57
CA ILE A 351 2.54 -12.87 13.65
C ILE A 351 1.01 -12.84 13.79
N ILE A 352 0.30 -12.73 12.67
CA ILE A 352 -1.16 -12.55 12.64
C ILE A 352 -1.89 -13.77 13.22
N LYS A 353 -1.38 -15.00 13.04
CA LYS A 353 -2.01 -16.21 13.60
C LYS A 353 -2.19 -16.18 15.12
N ASP A 354 -1.29 -15.51 15.85
CA ASP A 354 -1.36 -15.37 17.32
C ASP A 354 -2.29 -14.21 17.74
N ARG A 355 -2.75 -13.40 16.80
CA ARG A 355 -3.63 -12.25 16.96
C ARG A 355 -4.76 -12.27 15.93
N PHE A 356 -5.27 -13.47 15.62
CA PHE A 356 -6.21 -13.69 14.52
C PHE A 356 -7.54 -12.95 14.67
N GLU A 357 -7.84 -12.46 15.88
CA GLU A 357 -9.00 -11.59 16.11
C GLU A 357 -9.03 -10.35 15.20
N VAL A 358 -7.85 -9.86 14.74
CA VAL A 358 -7.79 -8.71 13.82
C VAL A 358 -8.39 -9.07 12.46
N VAL A 359 -8.17 -10.29 11.97
CA VAL A 359 -8.74 -10.81 10.73
C VAL A 359 -10.24 -11.17 10.91
N GLU A 360 -10.61 -11.78 12.05
CA GLU A 360 -12.00 -12.11 12.34
C GLU A 360 -12.91 -10.89 12.38
N VAL A 361 -12.44 -9.78 12.98
CA VAL A 361 -13.16 -8.51 12.99
C VAL A 361 -13.31 -7.94 11.59
N ALA A 362 -12.24 -7.95 10.77
CA ALA A 362 -12.30 -7.52 9.37
C ALA A 362 -13.31 -8.37 8.57
N ASN A 363 -13.29 -9.70 8.74
CA ASN A 363 -14.24 -10.60 8.10
C ASN A 363 -15.70 -10.29 8.47
N ARG A 364 -15.97 -9.99 9.75
CA ARG A 364 -17.29 -9.59 10.21
C ARG A 364 -17.69 -8.25 9.60
N ALA A 365 -16.78 -7.28 9.55
CA ALA A 365 -17.03 -5.96 8.98
C ALA A 365 -17.36 -6.01 7.49
N ILE A 366 -16.65 -6.84 6.73
CA ILE A 366 -16.90 -7.10 5.29
C ILE A 366 -18.30 -7.70 5.08
N LYS A 367 -18.68 -8.70 5.89
CA LYS A 367 -20.01 -9.29 5.83
C LYS A 367 -21.13 -8.30 6.17
N LEU A 368 -20.89 -7.39 7.13
CA LEU A 368 -21.83 -6.31 7.45
C LEU A 368 -21.99 -5.31 6.29
N ALA A 369 -20.95 -5.10 5.48
CA ALA A 369 -21.00 -4.30 4.27
C ALA A 369 -21.69 -5.03 3.07
N GLY A 370 -22.11 -6.30 3.29
CA GLY A 370 -22.81 -7.09 2.28
C GLY A 370 -21.91 -7.79 1.27
N LEU A 371 -20.64 -7.99 1.63
CA LEU A 371 -19.63 -8.67 0.82
C LEU A 371 -19.19 -9.98 1.50
N GLU A 372 -18.56 -10.87 0.73
CA GLU A 372 -17.86 -12.03 1.28
C GLU A 372 -16.37 -11.72 1.36
N PRO A 373 -15.71 -12.06 2.49
CA PRO A 373 -14.27 -11.84 2.65
C PRO A 373 -13.45 -12.64 1.63
N ASP A 374 -12.47 -11.99 1.00
CA ASP A 374 -11.49 -12.62 0.14
C ASP A 374 -10.12 -12.62 0.82
N HIS A 375 -9.43 -13.78 0.81
CA HIS A 375 -8.18 -14.03 1.52
C HIS A 375 -7.03 -14.42 0.57
N ASN A 376 -7.03 -13.92 -0.65
CA ASN A 376 -5.95 -14.24 -1.59
C ASN A 376 -4.61 -13.72 -1.05
N PRO A 377 -3.57 -14.59 -0.97
CA PRO A 377 -2.27 -14.17 -0.46
C PRO A 377 -1.59 -13.21 -1.44
N ILE A 378 -0.90 -12.19 -0.90
CA ILE A 378 -0.10 -11.27 -1.71
C ILE A 378 1.19 -11.98 -2.18
N ARG A 379 1.46 -11.94 -3.47
CA ARG A 379 2.73 -12.43 -4.07
C ARG A 379 3.81 -11.34 -4.08
N GLY A 380 3.86 -10.54 -3.04
CA GLY A 380 4.77 -9.41 -2.81
C GLY A 380 4.95 -9.15 -1.33
N GLY A 381 5.35 -7.94 -0.99
CA GLY A 381 5.41 -7.39 0.37
C GLY A 381 4.34 -6.32 0.55
N THR A 382 4.18 -5.84 1.77
CA THR A 382 3.33 -4.70 2.15
C THR A 382 3.85 -4.13 3.45
N ASP A 383 3.54 -2.88 3.73
CA ASP A 383 3.83 -2.24 5.03
C ASP A 383 3.31 -3.05 6.20
N GLY A 384 2.12 -3.64 6.07
CA GLY A 384 1.50 -4.47 7.08
C GLY A 384 2.38 -5.65 7.51
N ALA A 385 3.13 -6.25 6.56
CA ALA A 385 4.06 -7.33 6.89
C ALA A 385 5.19 -6.84 7.80
N ARG A 386 5.82 -5.71 7.48
CA ARG A 386 6.92 -5.16 8.27
C ARG A 386 6.44 -4.66 9.63
N LEU A 387 5.34 -3.93 9.68
CA LEU A 387 4.73 -3.43 10.91
C LEU A 387 4.33 -4.57 11.85
N SER A 388 3.84 -5.69 11.31
CA SER A 388 3.52 -6.89 12.11
C SER A 388 4.75 -7.42 12.84
N PHE A 389 5.90 -7.53 12.17
CA PHE A 389 7.16 -7.95 12.81
C PHE A 389 7.75 -6.89 13.75
N MET A 390 7.38 -5.61 13.62
CA MET A 390 7.72 -4.57 14.60
C MET A 390 6.85 -4.62 15.86
N GLY A 391 5.85 -5.51 15.91
CA GLY A 391 4.96 -5.72 17.06
C GLY A 391 3.57 -5.10 16.92
N LEU A 392 3.21 -4.60 15.76
CA LEU A 392 1.89 -4.07 15.42
C LEU A 392 1.20 -5.01 14.41
N PRO A 393 0.38 -5.97 14.84
CA PRO A 393 -0.34 -6.86 13.92
C PRO A 393 -1.19 -6.05 12.94
N THR A 394 -0.88 -6.14 11.64
CA THR A 394 -1.45 -5.24 10.62
C THR A 394 -1.77 -6.03 9.33
N PRO A 395 -2.96 -6.68 9.24
CA PRO A 395 -3.44 -7.20 7.96
C PRO A 395 -3.82 -6.07 7.01
N ASN A 396 -3.88 -6.38 5.71
CA ASN A 396 -4.18 -5.44 4.65
C ASN A 396 -5.64 -5.55 4.20
N LEU A 397 -6.31 -4.42 3.94
CA LEU A 397 -7.69 -4.32 3.46
C LEU A 397 -7.71 -3.81 2.02
N GLY A 398 -8.66 -4.33 1.22
CA GLY A 398 -8.86 -3.90 -0.15
C GLY A 398 -9.51 -2.53 -0.26
N THR A 399 -9.08 -1.74 -1.25
CA THR A 399 -9.57 -0.39 -1.56
C THR A 399 -10.62 -0.35 -2.68
N GLY A 400 -10.79 -1.46 -3.42
CA GLY A 400 -11.66 -1.51 -4.60
C GLY A 400 -10.96 -1.08 -5.89
N GLY A 401 -9.61 -1.04 -5.90
CA GLY A 401 -8.79 -0.68 -7.05
C GLY A 401 -8.28 -1.89 -7.85
N TYR A 402 -7.78 -1.62 -9.06
CA TYR A 402 -7.36 -2.65 -10.02
C TYR A 402 -6.24 -2.15 -10.91
N ALA A 403 -5.39 -3.08 -11.37
CA ALA A 403 -4.37 -2.88 -12.40
C ALA A 403 -3.38 -1.74 -12.08
N PHE A 404 -2.91 -1.71 -10.84
CA PHE A 404 -1.99 -0.72 -10.27
C PHE A 404 -0.68 -0.57 -11.04
N HIS A 405 0.12 0.45 -10.72
CA HIS A 405 1.46 0.74 -11.24
C HIS A 405 1.51 1.03 -12.75
N GLY A 406 0.39 1.41 -13.37
CA GLY A 406 0.41 1.67 -14.81
C GLY A 406 -0.82 2.38 -15.39
N PRO A 407 -0.83 2.52 -16.73
CA PRO A 407 -1.84 3.31 -17.43
C PRO A 407 -3.23 2.66 -17.49
N TYR A 408 -3.36 1.44 -17.00
CA TYR A 408 -4.63 0.70 -16.95
C TYR A 408 -5.26 0.72 -15.56
N GLU A 409 -4.65 1.42 -14.63
CA GLU A 409 -5.13 1.56 -13.26
C GLU A 409 -6.53 2.17 -13.22
N HIS A 410 -7.43 1.56 -12.46
CA HIS A 410 -8.80 2.00 -12.35
C HIS A 410 -9.45 1.57 -11.03
N ILE A 411 -10.48 2.30 -10.65
CA ILE A 411 -11.25 2.08 -9.42
C ILE A 411 -12.72 2.42 -9.66
N THR A 412 -13.62 2.03 -8.76
CA THR A 412 -15.02 2.48 -8.82
C THR A 412 -15.39 3.30 -7.59
N ALA A 413 -16.26 4.29 -7.77
CA ALA A 413 -16.77 5.07 -6.64
C ALA A 413 -17.46 4.18 -5.60
N GLU A 414 -18.25 3.23 -6.06
CA GLU A 414 -18.99 2.28 -5.22
C GLU A 414 -18.05 1.28 -4.50
N GLY A 415 -16.90 0.93 -5.12
CA GLY A 415 -15.84 0.13 -4.46
C GLY A 415 -15.24 0.87 -3.28
N MET A 416 -14.80 2.11 -3.51
CA MET A 416 -14.30 2.98 -2.42
C MET A 416 -15.32 3.17 -1.31
N GLU A 417 -16.60 3.41 -1.63
CA GLU A 417 -17.67 3.53 -0.63
C GLU A 417 -17.82 2.27 0.21
N LYS A 418 -17.65 1.08 -0.38
CA LYS A 418 -17.68 -0.20 0.33
C LYS A 418 -16.48 -0.37 1.25
N SER A 419 -15.28 -0.03 0.80
CA SER A 419 -14.08 -0.09 1.65
C SER A 419 -14.18 0.88 2.82
N ALA A 420 -14.65 2.10 2.61
CA ALA A 420 -14.93 3.04 3.70
C ALA A 420 -16.00 2.52 4.67
N GLU A 421 -17.07 1.85 4.20
CA GLU A 421 -18.08 1.19 5.05
C GLU A 421 -17.47 0.05 5.88
N ILE A 422 -16.53 -0.70 5.32
CA ILE A 422 -15.79 -1.75 6.05
C ILE A 422 -14.96 -1.13 7.18
N ILE A 423 -14.24 -0.03 6.94
CA ILE A 423 -13.49 0.70 7.97
C ILE A 423 -14.42 1.13 9.11
N GLU A 424 -15.56 1.75 8.79
CA GLU A 424 -16.56 2.14 9.79
C GLU A 424 -17.06 0.94 10.62
N ASN A 425 -17.31 -0.19 9.96
CA ASN A 425 -17.77 -1.40 10.64
C ASN A 425 -16.69 -2.01 11.54
N ILE A 426 -15.42 -1.98 11.14
CA ILE A 426 -14.27 -2.40 11.97
C ILE A 426 -14.25 -1.56 13.25
N ILE A 427 -14.34 -0.23 13.13
CA ILE A 427 -14.36 0.69 14.27
C ILE A 427 -15.48 0.35 15.26
N LYS A 428 -16.70 0.11 14.76
CA LYS A 428 -17.88 -0.26 15.57
C LYS A 428 -17.68 -1.60 16.28
N LEU A 429 -17.15 -2.60 15.57
CA LEU A 429 -16.94 -3.94 16.10
C LEU A 429 -15.87 -3.97 17.22
N TRP A 430 -14.82 -3.18 17.12
CA TRP A 430 -13.82 -3.05 18.18
C TRP A 430 -14.33 -2.28 19.40
N ALA A 431 -15.45 -1.58 19.28
CA ALA A 431 -16.13 -0.91 20.39
C ALA A 431 -17.10 -1.85 21.15
N GLU A 432 -17.51 -2.98 20.57
CA GLU A 432 -18.35 -4.00 21.23
C GLU A 432 -17.59 -4.67 22.39
#